data_a7200a116679257a8b88a4613a08df4d
#
_entry.id   a7200a116679257a8b88a4613a08df4d
#
_cell.length_a   1.000
_cell.length_b   1.000
_cell.length_c   1.000
_cell.angle_alpha   90.00
_cell.angle_beta   90.00
_cell.angle_gamma   90.00
#
_symmetry.space_group_name_H-M   'P 1'
#
loop_
_entity.id
_entity.type
_entity.pdbx_description
1 polymer ?
#
loop_
_entity_poly.entity_id
_entity_poly.type
_entity_poly.pdbx_seq_one_letter_code
_entity_poly.pdbx_strand_id
1 'polypeptide(L)' 'KVTVAPVTSTIKGLCSEVRVGKANGLDHESAIALDNVLTIPVDRLGRSIGFLTPDQEKALARAFVMAYDLELPVA' A
#
# COMPACT_ATOMS: atom_id res chain seq x y z
N LYS A 1 16.49 -4.54 -6.67
CA LYS A 1 15.53 -4.78 -5.59
C LYS A 1 14.46 -3.71 -5.59
N VAL A 2 13.27 -4.07 -5.16
CA VAL A 2 12.15 -3.14 -5.03
C VAL A 2 11.56 -3.23 -3.63
N THR A 3 11.06 -2.09 -3.15
CA THR A 3 10.34 -2.03 -1.88
C THR A 3 8.86 -2.24 -2.15
N VAL A 4 8.25 -3.15 -1.41
CA VAL A 4 6.85 -3.55 -1.58
C VAL A 4 6.14 -3.52 -0.24
N ALA A 5 4.83 -3.39 -0.29
CA ALA A 5 3.97 -3.48 0.89
C ALA A 5 3.00 -4.65 0.70
N PRO A 6 2.80 -5.48 1.73
CA PRO A 6 1.86 -6.60 1.62
C PRO A 6 0.41 -6.12 1.53
N VAL A 7 -0.39 -6.88 0.80
CA VAL A 7 -1.83 -6.69 0.72
C VAL A 7 -2.49 -7.85 1.44
N THR A 8 -3.37 -7.55 2.37
CA THR A 8 -4.02 -8.56 3.21
C THR A 8 -5.54 -8.37 3.19
N SER A 9 -6.27 -9.47 3.26
CA SER A 9 -7.72 -9.44 3.43
C SER A 9 -8.13 -9.19 4.88
N THR A 10 -7.20 -9.25 5.82
CA THR A 10 -7.46 -8.94 7.22
C THR A 10 -7.30 -7.43 7.43
N ILE A 11 -8.42 -6.72 7.45
CA ILE A 11 -8.45 -5.27 7.58
C ILE A 11 -8.61 -4.90 9.04
N LYS A 12 -7.63 -4.18 9.58
CA LYS A 12 -7.61 -3.79 10.99
C LYS A 12 -8.09 -2.36 11.23
N GLY A 13 -8.22 -1.56 10.16
CA GLY A 13 -8.63 -0.16 10.27
C GLY A 13 -7.55 0.76 10.81
N LEU A 14 -6.29 0.40 10.61
CA LEU A 14 -5.15 1.20 11.10
C LEU A 14 -4.87 2.40 10.18
N CYS A 15 -4.29 3.45 10.73
CA CYS A 15 -3.87 4.62 9.95
C CYS A 15 -2.79 4.29 8.92
N SER A 16 -2.04 3.21 9.13
CA SER A 16 -1.00 2.73 8.23
C SER A 16 -1.52 1.81 7.13
N GLU A 17 -2.84 1.67 7.01
CA GLU A 17 -3.47 0.83 5.99
C GLU A 17 -4.14 1.68 4.92
N VAL A 18 -4.08 1.18 3.68
CA VAL A 18 -4.83 1.76 2.56
C VAL A 18 -5.81 0.73 2.02
N ARG A 19 -7.10 1.08 1.98
CA ARG A 19 -8.14 0.18 1.49
C ARG A 19 -8.07 0.05 -0.02
N VAL A 20 -8.13 -1.18 -0.48
CA VAL A 20 -8.13 -1.53 -1.91
C VAL A 20 -9.14 -2.64 -2.13
N GLY A 21 -9.49 -2.90 -3.38
CA GLY A 21 -10.48 -3.91 -3.68
C GLY A 21 -10.67 -4.14 -5.17
N LYS A 22 -11.90 -4.43 -5.56
CA LYS A 22 -12.22 -4.81 -6.94
C LYS A 22 -11.83 -3.74 -7.96
N ALA A 23 -11.94 -2.47 -7.61
CA ALA A 23 -11.52 -1.38 -8.48
C ALA A 23 -10.03 -1.42 -8.82
N ASN A 24 -9.24 -2.14 -8.05
CA ASN A 24 -7.80 -2.26 -8.22
C ASN A 24 -7.38 -3.61 -8.77
N GLY A 25 -8.34 -4.44 -9.22
CA GLY A 25 -8.05 -5.75 -9.79
C GLY A 25 -8.01 -6.89 -8.78
N LEU A 26 -8.47 -6.66 -7.53
CA LEU A 26 -8.52 -7.69 -6.51
C LEU A 26 -9.91 -8.35 -6.46
N ASP A 27 -9.95 -9.58 -5.95
CA ASP A 27 -11.20 -10.34 -5.84
C ASP A 27 -12.13 -9.82 -4.75
N HIS A 28 -11.57 -9.23 -3.70
CA HIS A 28 -12.32 -8.82 -2.51
C HIS A 28 -11.64 -7.64 -1.84
N GLU A 29 -12.34 -7.05 -0.87
CA GLU A 29 -11.81 -5.96 -0.08
C GLU A 29 -10.57 -6.38 0.67
N SER A 30 -9.56 -5.53 0.62
CA SER A 30 -8.24 -5.79 1.21
C SER A 30 -7.64 -4.49 1.70
N ALA A 31 -6.48 -4.58 2.34
CA ALA A 31 -5.73 -3.41 2.79
C ALA A 31 -4.25 -3.59 2.47
N ILE A 32 -3.62 -2.51 2.07
CA ILE A 32 -2.16 -2.44 1.94
C ILE A 32 -1.60 -2.10 3.31
N ALA A 33 -0.74 -2.96 3.85
CA ALA A 33 -0.16 -2.79 5.19
C ALA A 33 1.20 -2.09 5.07
N LEU A 34 1.21 -0.77 5.26
CA LEU A 34 2.42 0.03 5.09
C LEU A 34 3.39 -0.06 6.28
N ASP A 35 2.96 -0.59 7.40
CA ASP A 35 3.84 -0.84 8.54
C ASP A 35 4.68 -2.11 8.37
N ASN A 36 4.48 -2.85 7.28
CA ASN A 36 5.16 -4.11 7.00
C ASN A 36 5.88 -4.11 5.65
N VAL A 37 6.33 -2.96 5.16
CA VAL A 37 7.03 -2.92 3.88
C VAL A 37 8.35 -3.69 3.96
N LEU A 38 8.73 -4.29 2.84
CA LEU A 38 9.97 -5.03 2.73
C LEU A 38 10.56 -4.87 1.33
N THR A 39 11.83 -5.23 1.20
CA THR A 39 12.53 -5.17 -0.07
C THR A 39 12.73 -6.57 -0.60
N ILE A 40 12.37 -6.79 -1.85
CA ILE A 40 12.50 -8.08 -2.50
C ILE A 40 13.28 -7.95 -3.82
N PRO A 41 13.88 -9.06 -4.31
CA PRO A 41 14.47 -9.06 -5.65
C PRO A 41 13.42 -8.78 -6.72
N VAL A 42 13.80 -8.08 -7.77
CA VAL A 42 12.87 -7.71 -8.86
C VAL A 42 12.23 -8.96 -9.50
N ASP A 43 12.97 -10.06 -9.60
CA ASP A 43 12.49 -11.29 -10.21
C ASP A 43 11.42 -12.01 -9.37
N ARG A 44 11.16 -11.57 -8.16
CA ARG A 44 10.06 -12.07 -7.35
C ARG A 44 8.73 -11.40 -7.68
N LEU A 45 8.75 -10.32 -8.45
CA LEU A 45 7.51 -9.66 -8.87
C LEU A 45 6.82 -10.50 -9.94
N GLY A 46 5.52 -10.67 -9.77
CA GLY A 46 4.68 -11.27 -10.80
C GLY A 46 4.12 -10.20 -11.74
N ARG A 47 3.04 -10.54 -12.42
CA ARG A 47 2.38 -9.60 -13.33
C ARG A 47 1.61 -8.52 -12.55
N SER A 48 1.45 -7.37 -13.16
CA SER A 48 0.57 -6.34 -12.63
C SER A 48 -0.89 -6.77 -12.78
N ILE A 49 -1.69 -6.61 -11.73
CA ILE A 49 -3.11 -6.98 -11.74
C ILE A 49 -4.03 -5.76 -11.68
N GLY A 50 -3.49 -4.57 -11.42
CA GLY A 50 -4.29 -3.36 -11.35
C GLY A 50 -3.46 -2.18 -10.87
N PHE A 51 -4.15 -1.06 -10.67
CA PHE A 51 -3.53 0.20 -10.30
C PHE A 51 -4.33 0.88 -9.21
N LEU A 52 -3.66 1.75 -8.44
CA LEU A 52 -4.33 2.59 -7.46
C LEU A 52 -5.02 3.77 -8.15
N THR A 53 -6.13 4.22 -7.59
CA THR A 53 -6.77 5.46 -8.02
C THR A 53 -5.97 6.66 -7.47
N PRO A 54 -6.15 7.88 -8.04
CA PRO A 54 -5.48 9.06 -7.50
C PRO A 54 -5.76 9.31 -6.01
N ASP A 55 -6.98 9.05 -5.55
CA ASP A 55 -7.32 9.19 -4.14
C ASP A 55 -6.59 8.18 -3.28
N GLN A 56 -6.45 6.94 -3.78
CA GLN A 56 -5.69 5.91 -3.09
C GLN A 56 -4.20 6.23 -3.03
N GLU A 57 -3.66 6.84 -4.07
CA GLU A 57 -2.25 7.26 -4.06
C GLU A 57 -2.00 8.32 -2.99
N LYS A 58 -2.93 9.27 -2.81
CA LYS A 58 -2.84 10.25 -1.74
C LYS A 58 -2.96 9.60 -0.36
N ALA A 59 -3.88 8.65 -0.23
CA ALA A 59 -4.04 7.89 1.00
C ALA A 59 -2.79 7.08 1.31
N LEU A 60 -2.14 6.53 0.28
CA LEU A 60 -0.89 5.79 0.43
C LEU A 60 0.21 6.67 1.02
N ALA A 61 0.37 7.88 0.50
CA ALA A 61 1.37 8.81 1.01
C ALA A 61 1.13 9.16 2.47
N ARG A 62 -0.12 9.43 2.85
CA ARG A 62 -0.49 9.74 4.23
C ARG A 62 -0.24 8.56 5.16
N ALA A 63 -0.65 7.37 4.73
CA ALA A 63 -0.48 6.16 5.52
C ALA A 63 1.00 5.82 5.72
N PHE A 64 1.82 6.08 4.71
CA PHE A 64 3.26 5.86 4.79
C PHE A 64 3.90 6.79 5.83
N VAL A 65 3.49 8.06 5.83
CA VAL A 65 3.95 9.02 6.84
C VAL A 65 3.54 8.56 8.25
N MET A 66 2.30 8.11 8.42
CA MET A 66 1.80 7.63 9.70
C MET A 66 2.52 6.38 10.17
N ALA A 67 2.82 5.46 9.25
CA ALA A 67 3.47 4.19 9.59
C ALA A 67 4.91 4.39 10.09
N TYR A 68 5.62 5.37 9.56
CA TYR A 68 7.05 5.58 9.82
C TYR A 68 7.35 6.89 10.51
N ASP A 69 6.31 7.61 10.94
CA ASP A 69 6.45 8.88 11.66
C ASP A 69 7.38 9.86 10.93
N LEU A 70 7.16 9.98 9.62
CA LEU A 70 7.98 10.83 8.77
C LEU A 70 7.47 12.27 8.77
N GLU A 71 8.41 13.21 8.63
CA GLU A 71 8.06 14.60 8.39
C GLU A 71 8.06 14.86 6.89
N LEU A 72 6.99 15.49 6.40
CA LEU A 72 6.92 15.91 5.01
C LEU A 72 7.53 17.30 4.86
N PRO A 73 8.30 17.54 3.79
CA PRO A 73 8.83 18.87 3.53
C PRO A 73 7.69 19.85 3.29
N VAL A 74 7.83 21.05 3.83
CA VAL A 74 6.88 22.12 3.60
C VAL A 74 7.36 22.91 2.39
N ALA A 75 6.49 23.00 1.40
CA ALA A 75 6.84 23.69 0.17
C ALA A 75 6.80 25.21 0.36
#